data_9616fb052ba161694150b63c0aed3749
#
_entry.id   9616fb052ba161694150b63c0aed3749
#
_cell.length_a   1.000
_cell.length_b   1.000
_cell.length_c   1.000
_cell.angle_alpha   90.00
_cell.angle_beta   90.00
_cell.angle_gamma   90.00
#
_symmetry.space_group_name_H-M   'P 1'
#
loop_
_entity.id
_entity.type
_entity.pdbx_description
1 polymer ?
#
loop_
_entity_poly.entity_id
_entity_poly.type
_entity_poly.pdbx_seq_one_letter_code
_entity_poly.pdbx_strand_id
1 'polypeptide(L)'
;MEDNIQNNETPKEGGKKNIKKILTIVGRIFTVLSIVFVGRAIYKLGFDFSVIHNWPLFLLVSVVCAFVFGAGMFVQGYAWKLWLSFFSARDIDTKGALCVYTKANIGKYLPGNVMHFVERNLFAERAGASQSAVAFSSVAEIITQVLAAFIIALVGAGGTIFEVLDALFPGGYIPVVAGVIAAGVIFCVIAYFVAMKLFGEKIRAILSKYSVLGLILTLLKSMVLYMVVMLIGGVIMVALYVYMGGTPDLKTSCLIVSCYVIAWVIGFVVIGAPGGIGVREFVLTMTLGSAIGNELVVTLMVVHRLINIVGDFLAYLAQYLITGAEK
;
A
#
# COMPACT_ATOMS: atom_id res chain seq x y z
N MET A 1 63.16 7.45 18.54
CA MET A 1 62.74 7.08 17.18
C MET A 1 61.33 6.58 17.38
N GLU A 2 60.59 7.48 17.61
CA GLU A 2 59.67 8.39 16.85
C GLU A 2 58.45 7.64 16.33
N ASP A 3 57.42 8.00 17.04
CA ASP A 3 56.04 7.64 16.93
C ASP A 3 55.46 7.96 15.53
N ASN A 4 54.70 7.02 14.98
CA ASN A 4 53.71 7.28 13.94
C ASN A 4 52.31 6.97 14.49
N ILE A 5 51.73 7.98 15.11
CA ILE A 5 50.32 7.99 15.49
C ILE A 5 49.50 8.18 14.20
N GLN A 6 48.89 7.11 13.74
CA GLN A 6 47.84 7.18 12.70
C GLN A 6 46.61 7.88 13.27
N ASN A 7 46.38 9.08 12.80
CA ASN A 7 45.12 9.84 12.98
C ASN A 7 43.97 9.09 12.31
N ASN A 8 43.21 8.33 13.08
CA ASN A 8 41.87 7.89 12.68
C ASN A 8 40.90 9.07 12.80
N GLU A 9 40.71 9.81 11.70
CA GLU A 9 39.66 10.78 11.60
C GLU A 9 38.29 10.10 11.64
N THR A 10 37.57 10.25 12.76
CA THR A 10 36.16 9.90 12.88
C THR A 10 35.33 10.72 11.87
N PRO A 11 34.42 10.10 11.09
CA PRO A 11 33.63 10.84 10.10
C PRO A 11 32.73 11.87 10.77
N LYS A 12 32.87 13.11 10.36
CA LYS A 12 32.22 14.32 10.84
C LYS A 12 30.72 14.13 11.14
N GLU A 13 30.35 14.14 12.40
CA GLU A 13 28.94 14.14 12.91
C GLU A 13 28.10 15.31 12.35
N GLY A 14 28.71 16.42 11.93
CA GLY A 14 28.06 17.57 11.35
C GLY A 14 27.34 17.29 10.01
N GLY A 15 27.87 16.38 9.18
CA GLY A 15 27.27 16.03 7.89
C GLY A 15 25.96 15.24 8.05
N LYS A 16 25.90 14.30 9.00
CA LYS A 16 24.69 13.51 9.27
C LYS A 16 23.55 14.36 9.83
N LYS A 17 23.84 15.36 10.65
CA LYS A 17 22.85 16.28 11.26
C LYS A 17 22.23 17.20 10.20
N ASN A 18 23.03 17.69 9.23
CA ASN A 18 22.55 18.53 8.15
C ASN A 18 21.71 17.74 7.12
N ILE A 19 22.10 16.52 6.78
CA ILE A 19 21.32 15.63 5.90
C ILE A 19 19.96 15.32 6.53
N LYS A 20 19.91 15.01 7.84
CA LYS A 20 18.66 14.75 8.57
C LYS A 20 17.74 15.98 8.59
N LYS A 21 18.29 17.18 8.74
CA LYS A 21 17.54 18.44 8.70
C LYS A 21 16.99 18.74 7.30
N ILE A 22 17.79 18.52 6.26
CA ILE A 22 17.37 18.66 4.87
C ILE A 22 16.26 17.67 4.52
N LEU A 23 16.41 16.39 4.88
CA LEU A 23 15.37 15.36 4.67
C LEU A 23 14.06 15.71 5.39
N THR A 24 14.12 16.27 6.59
CA THR A 24 12.93 16.72 7.33
C THR A 24 12.25 17.90 6.65
N ILE A 25 13.01 18.87 6.15
CA ILE A 25 12.47 20.04 5.43
C ILE A 25 11.86 19.60 4.11
N VAL A 26 12.57 18.77 3.35
CA VAL A 26 12.08 18.18 2.10
C VAL A 26 10.79 17.39 2.34
N GLY A 27 10.75 16.55 3.39
CA GLY A 27 9.55 15.80 3.76
C GLY A 27 8.35 16.71 4.06
N ARG A 28 8.55 17.83 4.80
CA ARG A 28 7.48 18.81 5.08
C ARG A 28 6.98 19.52 3.82
N ILE A 29 7.89 19.93 2.93
CA ILE A 29 7.54 20.55 1.65
C ILE A 29 6.69 19.57 0.83
N PHE A 30 7.09 18.31 0.75
CA PHE A 30 6.35 17.30 0.01
C PHE A 30 4.99 16.98 0.63
N THR A 31 4.87 16.97 1.96
CA THR A 31 3.58 16.83 2.63
C THR A 31 2.62 17.96 2.24
N VAL A 32 3.10 19.22 2.28
CA VAL A 32 2.29 20.37 1.86
C VAL A 32 1.91 20.28 0.39
N LEU A 33 2.85 19.93 -0.50
CA LEU A 33 2.58 19.74 -1.92
C LEU A 33 1.55 18.62 -2.17
N SER A 34 1.64 17.51 -1.42
CA SER A 34 0.67 16.41 -1.53
C SER A 34 -0.73 16.85 -1.10
N ILE A 35 -0.85 17.61 -0.01
CA ILE A 35 -2.13 18.18 0.45
C ILE A 35 -2.71 19.13 -0.60
N VAL A 36 -1.89 20.03 -1.15
CA VAL A 36 -2.30 20.96 -2.21
C VAL A 36 -2.72 20.20 -3.48
N PHE A 37 -1.97 19.16 -3.86
CA PHE A 37 -2.30 18.33 -5.02
C PHE A 37 -3.60 17.56 -4.82
N VAL A 38 -3.82 16.96 -3.65
CA VAL A 38 -5.09 16.29 -3.29
C VAL A 38 -6.25 17.30 -3.31
N GLY A 39 -6.08 18.48 -2.68
CA GLY A 39 -7.09 19.53 -2.69
C GLY A 39 -7.45 19.99 -4.10
N ARG A 40 -6.44 20.16 -4.97
CA ARG A 40 -6.66 20.52 -6.38
C ARG A 40 -7.32 19.40 -7.18
N ALA A 41 -6.98 18.15 -6.90
CA ALA A 41 -7.62 16.99 -7.54
C ALA A 41 -9.10 16.91 -7.14
N ILE A 42 -9.43 17.06 -5.84
CA ILE A 42 -10.79 17.12 -5.34
C ILE A 42 -11.57 18.27 -6.01
N TYR A 43 -10.98 19.46 -6.09
CA TYR A 43 -11.58 20.62 -6.73
C TYR A 43 -11.84 20.40 -8.22
N LYS A 44 -10.88 19.80 -8.96
CA LYS A 44 -11.02 19.53 -10.39
C LYS A 44 -12.00 18.41 -10.72
N LEU A 45 -12.14 17.42 -9.83
CA LEU A 45 -13.03 16.28 -10.03
C LEU A 45 -14.50 16.61 -9.79
N GLY A 46 -14.80 17.82 -9.26
CA GLY A 46 -16.19 18.27 -9.05
C GLY A 46 -16.90 17.42 -8.00
N PHE A 47 -16.47 17.52 -6.73
CA PHE A 47 -17.17 16.85 -5.63
C PHE A 47 -18.60 17.41 -5.50
N ASP A 48 -19.59 16.56 -5.70
CA ASP A 48 -20.99 16.93 -5.51
C ASP A 48 -21.41 16.67 -4.06
N PHE A 49 -21.55 17.77 -3.30
CA PHE A 49 -22.03 17.72 -1.92
C PHE A 49 -23.51 17.38 -1.81
N SER A 50 -24.30 17.45 -2.90
CA SER A 50 -25.74 17.19 -2.88
C SER A 50 -26.08 15.73 -2.57
N VAL A 51 -25.14 14.81 -2.83
CA VAL A 51 -25.30 13.38 -2.48
C VAL A 51 -25.24 13.12 -0.96
N ILE A 52 -24.85 14.11 -0.14
CA ILE A 52 -24.83 14.00 1.30
C ILE A 52 -26.15 14.49 1.88
N HIS A 53 -27.13 13.62 1.96
CA HIS A 53 -28.48 13.96 2.43
C HIS A 53 -28.56 14.18 3.95
N ASN A 54 -27.69 13.52 4.74
CA ASN A 54 -27.68 13.57 6.21
C ASN A 54 -26.25 13.71 6.75
N TRP A 55 -25.81 14.94 6.99
CA TRP A 55 -24.45 15.22 7.45
C TRP A 55 -24.05 14.53 8.76
N PRO A 56 -24.88 14.50 9.83
CA PRO A 56 -24.55 13.76 11.05
C PRO A 56 -24.31 12.28 10.81
N LEU A 57 -25.18 11.61 10.03
CA LEU A 57 -25.02 10.22 9.68
C LEU A 57 -23.79 9.98 8.81
N PHE A 58 -23.51 10.87 7.84
CA PHE A 58 -22.33 10.82 7.00
C PHE A 58 -21.04 10.87 7.82
N LEU A 59 -20.97 11.82 8.75
CA LEU A 59 -19.82 11.95 9.64
C LEU A 59 -19.65 10.70 10.52
N LEU A 60 -20.74 10.19 11.08
CA LEU A 60 -20.70 8.96 11.89
C LEU A 60 -20.16 7.78 11.09
N VAL A 61 -20.73 7.52 9.90
CA VAL A 61 -20.29 6.43 9.00
C VAL A 61 -18.82 6.62 8.61
N SER A 62 -18.43 7.83 8.23
CA SER A 62 -17.04 8.14 7.83
C SER A 62 -16.05 7.91 8.98
N VAL A 63 -16.40 8.32 10.19
CA VAL A 63 -15.56 8.10 11.39
C VAL A 63 -15.43 6.62 11.69
N VAL A 64 -16.54 5.87 11.70
CA VAL A 64 -16.51 4.41 11.91
C VAL A 64 -15.66 3.73 10.86
N CYS A 65 -15.85 4.07 9.58
CA CYS A 65 -15.04 3.54 8.48
C CYS A 65 -13.55 3.88 8.63
N ALA A 66 -13.20 5.09 9.10
CA ALA A 66 -11.82 5.48 9.34
C ALA A 66 -11.18 4.68 10.49
N PHE A 67 -11.91 4.40 11.56
CA PHE A 67 -11.42 3.52 12.63
C PHE A 67 -11.22 2.08 12.14
N VAL A 68 -12.16 1.54 11.36
CA VAL A 68 -12.06 0.17 10.80
C VAL A 68 -10.88 0.10 9.83
N PHE A 69 -10.70 1.09 8.96
CA PHE A 69 -9.56 1.18 8.06
C PHE A 69 -8.23 1.30 8.82
N GLY A 70 -8.18 2.17 9.85
CA GLY A 70 -7.01 2.33 10.71
C GLY A 70 -6.65 1.05 11.46
N ALA A 71 -7.63 0.29 11.95
CA ALA A 71 -7.40 -1.02 12.54
C ALA A 71 -6.80 -2.01 11.53
N GLY A 72 -7.20 -1.95 10.26
CA GLY A 72 -6.62 -2.72 9.17
C GLY A 72 -5.11 -2.49 9.00
N MET A 73 -4.59 -1.30 9.35
CA MET A 73 -3.15 -1.01 9.31
C MET A 73 -2.34 -1.89 10.26
N PHE A 74 -2.88 -2.22 11.44
CA PHE A 74 -2.23 -3.14 12.37
C PHE A 74 -2.23 -4.58 11.85
N VAL A 75 -3.28 -4.98 11.15
CA VAL A 75 -3.34 -6.27 10.47
C VAL A 75 -2.28 -6.35 9.36
N GLN A 76 -2.13 -5.29 8.54
CA GLN A 76 -1.06 -5.20 7.54
C GLN A 76 0.33 -5.23 8.18
N GLY A 77 0.52 -4.49 9.26
CA GLY A 77 1.77 -4.47 10.02
C GLY A 77 2.13 -5.85 10.57
N TYR A 78 1.14 -6.61 11.03
CA TYR A 78 1.34 -7.98 11.48
C TYR A 78 1.66 -8.93 10.32
N ALA A 79 1.02 -8.78 9.16
CA ALA A 79 1.36 -9.53 7.96
C ALA A 79 2.81 -9.27 7.50
N TRP A 80 3.25 -8.00 7.54
CA TRP A 80 4.63 -7.64 7.28
C TRP A 80 5.60 -8.22 8.34
N LYS A 81 5.23 -8.22 9.62
CA LYS A 81 6.01 -8.83 10.71
C LYS A 81 6.28 -10.31 10.46
N LEU A 82 5.33 -11.05 9.88
CA LEU A 82 5.55 -12.46 9.52
C LEU A 82 6.70 -12.61 8.51
N TRP A 83 6.73 -11.77 7.49
CA TRP A 83 7.81 -11.74 6.51
C TRP A 83 9.13 -11.28 7.14
N LEU A 84 9.08 -10.26 7.99
CA LEU A 84 10.27 -9.76 8.66
C LEU A 84 10.88 -10.81 9.59
N SER A 85 10.07 -11.54 10.35
CA SER A 85 10.52 -12.64 11.22
C SER A 85 11.11 -13.78 10.39
N PHE A 86 10.48 -14.12 9.27
CA PHE A 86 10.98 -15.14 8.36
C PHE A 86 12.37 -14.79 7.82
N PHE A 87 12.58 -13.58 7.27
CA PHE A 87 13.87 -13.16 6.73
C PHE A 87 14.91 -12.81 7.81
N SER A 88 14.50 -12.59 9.05
CA SER A 88 15.40 -12.41 10.18
C SER A 88 15.83 -13.74 10.83
N ALA A 89 15.23 -14.87 10.40
CA ALA A 89 15.39 -16.21 11.01
C ALA A 89 15.18 -16.20 12.54
N ARG A 90 14.34 -15.29 13.04
CA ARG A 90 13.97 -15.15 14.46
C ARG A 90 12.62 -14.48 14.58
N ASP A 91 11.92 -14.70 15.68
CA ASP A 91 10.71 -13.95 15.94
C ASP A 91 11.04 -12.49 16.30
N ILE A 92 10.43 -11.57 15.57
CA ILE A 92 10.55 -10.12 15.79
C ILE A 92 9.42 -9.69 16.72
N ASP A 93 9.75 -8.81 17.67
CA ASP A 93 8.73 -8.25 18.56
C ASP A 93 7.58 -7.61 17.77
N THR A 94 6.38 -8.04 18.11
CA THR A 94 5.16 -7.60 17.41
C THR A 94 4.93 -6.11 17.61
N LYS A 95 5.09 -5.59 18.84
CA LYS A 95 4.87 -4.16 19.13
C LYS A 95 5.86 -3.29 18.36
N GLY A 96 7.15 -3.65 18.37
CA GLY A 96 8.18 -2.94 17.62
C GLY A 96 7.92 -2.95 16.11
N ALA A 97 7.55 -4.10 15.54
CA ALA A 97 7.21 -4.22 14.12
C ALA A 97 5.99 -3.38 13.73
N LEU A 98 4.91 -3.43 14.52
CA LEU A 98 3.71 -2.62 14.29
C LEU A 98 3.99 -1.13 14.37
N CYS A 99 4.81 -0.70 15.33
CA CYS A 99 5.23 0.69 15.47
C CYS A 99 6.01 1.16 14.24
N VAL A 100 6.98 0.38 13.77
CA VAL A 100 7.76 0.70 12.56
C VAL A 100 6.84 0.78 11.35
N TYR A 101 5.93 -0.19 11.20
CA TYR A 101 5.02 -0.26 10.06
C TYR A 101 4.08 0.94 10.00
N THR A 102 3.33 1.21 11.06
CA THR A 102 2.35 2.30 11.12
C THR A 102 3.02 3.66 10.99
N LYS A 103 4.18 3.85 11.61
CA LYS A 103 4.95 5.10 11.53
C LYS A 103 5.46 5.36 10.11
N ALA A 104 6.04 4.36 9.47
CA ALA A 104 6.57 4.48 8.12
C ALA A 104 5.46 4.62 7.07
N ASN A 105 4.26 4.08 7.33
CA ASN A 105 3.16 4.10 6.36
C ASN A 105 2.71 5.53 5.98
N ILE A 106 2.90 6.52 6.84
CA ILE A 106 2.64 7.93 6.52
C ILE A 106 3.51 8.41 5.34
N GLY A 107 4.70 7.81 5.18
CA GLY A 107 5.60 8.10 4.05
C GLY A 107 5.03 7.77 2.66
N LYS A 108 3.94 7.00 2.55
CA LYS A 108 3.27 6.73 1.27
C LYS A 108 2.62 7.97 0.64
N TYR A 109 2.33 9.00 1.45
CA TYR A 109 1.81 10.28 0.99
C TYR A 109 2.90 11.21 0.45
N LEU A 110 4.18 10.85 0.63
CA LEU A 110 5.31 11.57 0.03
C LEU A 110 5.45 11.19 -1.46
N PRO A 111 5.93 12.11 -2.30
CA PRO A 111 6.12 11.85 -3.72
C PRO A 111 7.01 10.64 -3.98
N GLY A 112 6.66 9.86 -5.01
CA GLY A 112 7.38 8.66 -5.41
C GLY A 112 6.79 7.36 -4.90
N ASN A 113 5.85 7.40 -3.93
CA ASN A 113 5.17 6.22 -3.37
C ASN A 113 6.13 5.12 -2.84
N VAL A 114 7.38 5.48 -2.50
CA VAL A 114 8.43 4.55 -2.03
C VAL A 114 8.98 4.91 -0.66
N MET A 115 8.68 6.13 -0.15
CA MET A 115 9.28 6.64 1.08
C MET A 115 8.95 5.78 2.30
N HIS A 116 7.78 5.18 2.36
CA HIS A 116 7.42 4.28 3.44
C HIS A 116 8.34 3.04 3.53
N PHE A 117 8.87 2.54 2.40
CA PHE A 117 9.86 1.46 2.39
C PHE A 117 11.23 1.95 2.88
N VAL A 118 11.62 3.16 2.49
CA VAL A 118 12.87 3.78 2.96
C VAL A 118 12.81 4.02 4.47
N GLU A 119 11.70 4.55 4.97
CA GLU A 119 11.50 4.79 6.40
C GLU A 119 11.50 3.50 7.21
N ARG A 120 10.91 2.40 6.71
CA ARG A 120 11.03 1.09 7.36
C ARG A 120 12.47 0.63 7.49
N ASN A 121 13.30 0.83 6.46
CA ASN A 121 14.72 0.52 6.55
C ASN A 121 15.46 1.38 7.57
N LEU A 122 15.14 2.68 7.67
CA LEU A 122 15.73 3.57 8.68
C LEU A 122 15.32 3.20 10.11
N PHE A 123 14.14 2.61 10.29
CA PHE A 123 13.65 2.17 11.60
C PHE A 123 13.94 0.69 11.89
N ALA A 124 14.55 -0.04 10.96
CA ALA A 124 14.85 -1.47 11.09
C ALA A 124 15.65 -1.82 12.35
N GLU A 125 16.60 -0.97 12.71
CA GLU A 125 17.42 -1.14 13.91
C GLU A 125 16.57 -1.14 15.19
N ARG A 126 15.52 -0.32 15.23
CA ARG A 126 14.58 -0.26 16.37
C ARG A 126 13.74 -1.53 16.48
N ALA A 127 13.40 -2.16 15.36
CA ALA A 127 12.74 -3.47 15.33
C ALA A 127 13.71 -4.61 15.55
N GLY A 128 15.01 -4.32 15.73
CA GLY A 128 16.05 -5.31 15.90
C GLY A 128 16.31 -6.16 14.64
N ALA A 129 15.91 -5.72 13.46
CA ALA A 129 16.09 -6.42 12.20
C ALA A 129 17.24 -5.84 11.38
N SER A 130 17.87 -6.66 10.53
CA SER A 130 18.85 -6.18 9.58
C SER A 130 18.16 -5.44 8.42
N GLN A 131 18.85 -4.45 7.84
CA GLN A 131 18.33 -3.70 6.69
C GLN A 131 17.99 -4.63 5.50
N SER A 132 18.77 -5.70 5.29
CA SER A 132 18.49 -6.69 4.25
C SER A 132 17.20 -7.47 4.53
N ALA A 133 16.93 -7.88 5.76
CA ALA A 133 15.69 -8.56 6.13
C ALA A 133 14.47 -7.65 5.91
N VAL A 134 14.59 -6.35 6.24
CA VAL A 134 13.52 -5.37 5.97
C VAL A 134 13.28 -5.18 4.47
N ALA A 135 14.34 -5.09 3.67
CA ALA A 135 14.22 -4.97 2.22
C ALA A 135 13.54 -6.20 1.60
N PHE A 136 13.97 -7.41 1.96
CA PHE A 136 13.34 -8.65 1.48
C PHE A 136 11.89 -8.80 1.96
N SER A 137 11.59 -8.45 3.21
CA SER A 137 10.22 -8.47 3.72
C SER A 137 9.30 -7.50 2.98
N SER A 138 9.81 -6.33 2.60
CA SER A 138 9.05 -5.34 1.83
C SER A 138 8.76 -5.82 0.40
N VAL A 139 9.72 -6.47 -0.25
CA VAL A 139 9.51 -7.08 -1.58
C VAL A 139 8.50 -8.22 -1.50
N ALA A 140 8.64 -9.12 -0.51
CA ALA A 140 7.71 -10.22 -0.29
C ALA A 140 6.29 -9.73 0.03
N GLU A 141 6.16 -8.64 0.78
CA GLU A 141 4.89 -7.95 1.01
C GLU A 141 4.23 -7.51 -0.29
N ILE A 142 4.96 -6.80 -1.17
CA ILE A 142 4.43 -6.34 -2.46
C ILE A 142 3.92 -7.52 -3.29
N ILE A 143 4.72 -8.57 -3.42
CA ILE A 143 4.35 -9.77 -4.17
C ILE A 143 3.09 -10.41 -3.57
N THR A 144 3.03 -10.54 -2.25
CA THR A 144 1.88 -11.14 -1.55
C THR A 144 0.61 -10.32 -1.74
N GLN A 145 0.71 -8.99 -1.68
CA GLN A 145 -0.42 -8.08 -1.89
C GLN A 145 -0.94 -8.15 -3.32
N VAL A 146 -0.06 -8.21 -4.32
CA VAL A 146 -0.45 -8.38 -5.74
C VAL A 146 -1.16 -9.71 -5.95
N LEU A 147 -0.65 -10.81 -5.38
CA LEU A 147 -1.29 -12.13 -5.47
C LEU A 147 -2.65 -12.14 -4.76
N ALA A 148 -2.75 -11.56 -3.57
CA ALA A 148 -4.01 -11.44 -2.82
C ALA A 148 -5.06 -10.66 -3.61
N ALA A 149 -4.68 -9.54 -4.20
CA ALA A 149 -5.56 -8.72 -5.02
C ALA A 149 -6.02 -9.44 -6.28
N PHE A 150 -5.14 -10.17 -6.94
CA PHE A 150 -5.47 -10.96 -8.12
C PHE A 150 -6.51 -12.03 -7.79
N ILE A 151 -6.38 -12.72 -6.65
CA ILE A 151 -7.36 -13.71 -6.19
C ILE A 151 -8.72 -13.06 -5.90
N ILE A 152 -8.75 -11.93 -5.17
CA ILE A 152 -9.99 -11.21 -4.88
C ILE A 152 -10.66 -10.76 -6.19
N ALA A 153 -9.90 -10.21 -7.13
CA ALA A 153 -10.41 -9.75 -8.41
C ALA A 153 -11.00 -10.90 -9.23
N LEU A 154 -10.31 -12.05 -9.31
CA LEU A 154 -10.80 -13.22 -10.02
C LEU A 154 -12.09 -13.78 -9.41
N VAL A 155 -12.13 -13.92 -8.08
CA VAL A 155 -13.28 -14.50 -7.39
C VAL A 155 -14.47 -13.55 -7.37
N GLY A 156 -14.23 -12.27 -7.09
CA GLY A 156 -15.29 -11.28 -6.89
C GLY A 156 -15.87 -10.73 -8.20
N ALA A 157 -15.04 -10.53 -9.23
CA ALA A 157 -15.55 -10.05 -10.52
C ALA A 157 -16.23 -11.15 -11.34
N GLY A 158 -15.89 -12.43 -11.11
CA GLY A 158 -16.45 -13.55 -11.88
C GLY A 158 -16.41 -13.29 -13.38
N GLY A 159 -17.55 -13.54 -14.09
CA GLY A 159 -17.69 -13.23 -15.50
C GLY A 159 -17.77 -11.73 -15.83
N THR A 160 -18.13 -10.89 -14.88
CA THR A 160 -18.37 -9.46 -15.10
C THR A 160 -17.10 -8.69 -15.47
N ILE A 161 -15.92 -9.18 -15.06
CA ILE A 161 -14.66 -8.57 -15.48
C ILE A 161 -14.46 -8.68 -17.00
N PHE A 162 -14.94 -9.74 -17.62
CA PHE A 162 -14.86 -9.93 -19.08
C PHE A 162 -15.81 -8.97 -19.79
N GLU A 163 -17.03 -8.73 -19.25
CA GLU A 163 -17.95 -7.75 -19.78
C GLU A 163 -17.36 -6.32 -19.72
N VAL A 164 -16.69 -5.97 -18.61
CA VAL A 164 -15.99 -4.67 -18.45
C VAL A 164 -14.81 -4.57 -19.42
N LEU A 165 -14.03 -5.64 -19.59
CA LEU A 165 -12.90 -5.64 -20.50
C LEU A 165 -13.37 -5.56 -21.97
N ASP A 166 -14.47 -6.22 -22.35
CA ASP A 166 -15.06 -6.08 -23.69
C ASP A 166 -15.57 -4.67 -23.96
N ALA A 167 -16.15 -4.02 -22.96
CA ALA A 167 -16.59 -2.62 -23.07
C ALA A 167 -15.41 -1.64 -23.20
N LEU A 168 -14.31 -1.89 -22.52
CA LEU A 168 -13.10 -1.05 -22.56
C LEU A 168 -12.30 -1.26 -23.86
N PHE A 169 -12.36 -2.45 -24.43
CA PHE A 169 -11.60 -2.85 -25.62
C PHE A 169 -12.50 -3.44 -26.68
N PRO A 170 -13.27 -2.62 -27.43
CA PRO A 170 -14.23 -3.08 -28.44
C PRO A 170 -13.60 -3.95 -29.57
N GLY A 171 -12.28 -3.91 -29.70
CA GLY A 171 -11.51 -4.77 -30.61
C GLY A 171 -11.07 -6.12 -30.02
N GLY A 172 -11.55 -6.46 -28.82
CA GLY A 172 -11.16 -7.62 -28.04
C GLY A 172 -10.07 -7.32 -27.01
N TYR A 173 -10.33 -7.67 -25.77
CA TYR A 173 -9.37 -7.46 -24.65
C TYR A 173 -8.26 -8.51 -24.60
N ILE A 174 -8.46 -9.69 -25.21
CA ILE A 174 -7.52 -10.82 -25.10
C ILE A 174 -6.10 -10.44 -25.51
N PRO A 175 -5.84 -9.79 -26.68
CA PRO A 175 -4.48 -9.42 -27.05
C PRO A 175 -3.87 -8.37 -26.10
N VAL A 176 -4.66 -7.46 -25.54
CA VAL A 176 -4.18 -6.45 -24.60
C VAL A 176 -3.82 -7.08 -23.26
N VAL A 177 -4.69 -7.93 -22.71
CA VAL A 177 -4.46 -8.65 -21.46
C VAL A 177 -3.28 -9.61 -21.62
N ALA A 178 -3.21 -10.36 -22.73
CA ALA A 178 -2.09 -11.23 -23.04
C ALA A 178 -0.78 -10.43 -23.17
N GLY A 179 -0.80 -9.27 -23.80
CA GLY A 179 0.34 -8.37 -23.92
C GLY A 179 0.83 -7.84 -22.57
N VAL A 180 -0.09 -7.43 -21.70
CA VAL A 180 0.23 -6.97 -20.32
C VAL A 180 0.80 -8.12 -19.48
N ILE A 181 0.20 -9.30 -19.55
CA ILE A 181 0.73 -10.50 -18.85
C ILE A 181 2.11 -10.86 -19.38
N ALA A 182 2.28 -10.91 -20.72
CA ALA A 182 3.57 -11.21 -21.34
C ALA A 182 4.64 -10.18 -20.95
N ALA A 183 4.32 -8.88 -20.99
CA ALA A 183 5.23 -7.81 -20.55
C ALA A 183 5.59 -7.96 -19.07
N GLY A 184 4.63 -8.28 -18.21
CA GLY A 184 4.86 -8.55 -16.78
C GLY A 184 5.76 -9.76 -16.56
N VAL A 185 5.53 -10.85 -17.27
CA VAL A 185 6.36 -12.06 -17.20
C VAL A 185 7.78 -11.76 -17.72
N ILE A 186 7.92 -11.07 -18.86
CA ILE A 186 9.21 -10.66 -19.40
C ILE A 186 9.96 -9.80 -18.40
N PHE A 187 9.29 -8.81 -17.80
CA PHE A 187 9.88 -7.96 -16.77
C PHE A 187 10.35 -8.76 -15.57
N CYS A 188 9.53 -9.69 -15.05
CA CYS A 188 9.91 -10.57 -13.94
C CYS A 188 11.11 -11.47 -14.29
N VAL A 189 11.14 -12.01 -15.51
CA VAL A 189 12.24 -12.84 -16.00
C VAL A 189 13.52 -12.01 -16.11
N ILE A 190 13.46 -10.84 -16.72
CA ILE A 190 14.61 -9.93 -16.81
C ILE A 190 15.10 -9.55 -15.41
N ALA A 191 14.18 -9.13 -14.51
CA ALA A 191 14.50 -8.77 -13.14
C ALA A 191 15.15 -9.93 -12.39
N TYR A 192 14.66 -11.18 -12.58
CA TYR A 192 15.25 -12.39 -12.02
C TYR A 192 16.68 -12.59 -12.54
N PHE A 193 16.91 -12.56 -13.86
CA PHE A 193 18.24 -12.74 -14.43
C PHE A 193 19.22 -11.64 -14.02
N VAL A 194 18.78 -10.38 -13.97
CA VAL A 194 19.59 -9.26 -13.48
C VAL A 194 19.94 -9.44 -12.01
N ALA A 195 18.97 -9.79 -11.18
CA ALA A 195 19.18 -10.04 -9.75
C ALA A 195 20.12 -11.23 -9.51
N MET A 196 19.94 -12.32 -10.28
CA MET A 196 20.82 -13.50 -10.20
C MET A 196 22.23 -13.21 -10.73
N LYS A 197 22.38 -12.39 -11.76
CA LYS A 197 23.69 -11.98 -12.27
C LYS A 197 24.44 -11.06 -11.29
N LEU A 198 23.73 -10.11 -10.66
CA LEU A 198 24.34 -9.12 -9.76
C LEU A 198 24.54 -9.67 -8.33
N PHE A 199 23.62 -10.52 -7.87
CA PHE A 199 23.55 -10.94 -6.47
C PHE A 199 23.35 -12.45 -6.28
N GLY A 200 23.53 -13.26 -7.32
CA GLY A 200 23.13 -14.67 -7.32
C GLY A 200 23.73 -15.51 -6.19
N GLU A 201 24.98 -15.32 -5.85
CA GLU A 201 25.63 -16.02 -4.73
C GLU A 201 25.01 -15.60 -3.38
N LYS A 202 24.76 -14.29 -3.21
CA LYS A 202 24.11 -13.77 -2.01
C LYS A 202 22.66 -14.25 -1.90
N ILE A 203 21.93 -14.26 -3.01
CA ILE A 203 20.55 -14.76 -3.07
C ILE A 203 20.51 -16.25 -2.74
N ARG A 204 21.38 -17.07 -3.33
CA ARG A 204 21.47 -18.53 -3.05
C ARG A 204 21.85 -18.78 -1.58
N ALA A 205 22.83 -18.05 -1.07
CA ALA A 205 23.26 -18.16 0.35
C ALA A 205 22.15 -17.74 1.32
N ILE A 206 21.28 -16.81 0.92
CA ILE A 206 20.11 -16.40 1.70
C ILE A 206 19.02 -17.48 1.60
N LEU A 207 18.64 -17.89 0.38
CA LEU A 207 17.59 -18.89 0.17
C LEU A 207 17.92 -20.26 0.79
N SER A 208 19.19 -20.66 0.81
CA SER A 208 19.60 -21.92 1.45
C SER A 208 19.39 -21.93 2.98
N LYS A 209 19.22 -20.75 3.59
CA LYS A 209 18.96 -20.63 5.03
C LYS A 209 17.49 -20.81 5.40
N TYR A 210 16.58 -20.78 4.43
CA TYR A 210 15.14 -20.76 4.69
C TYR A 210 14.47 -22.04 4.22
N SER A 211 13.55 -22.54 5.05
CA SER A 211 12.74 -23.69 4.71
C SER A 211 11.69 -23.31 3.65
N VAL A 212 11.57 -24.09 2.58
CA VAL A 212 10.54 -23.91 1.57
C VAL A 212 9.13 -23.98 2.18
N LEU A 213 8.93 -24.92 3.11
CA LEU A 213 7.65 -25.02 3.85
C LEU A 213 7.39 -23.74 4.66
N GLY A 214 8.41 -23.20 5.34
CA GLY A 214 8.29 -21.92 6.07
C GLY A 214 7.93 -20.76 5.17
N LEU A 215 8.51 -20.70 3.95
CA LEU A 215 8.17 -19.68 2.95
C LEU A 215 6.69 -19.78 2.52
N ILE A 216 6.22 -20.98 2.17
CA ILE A 216 4.83 -21.20 1.76
C ILE A 216 3.85 -20.86 2.88
N LEU A 217 4.12 -21.31 4.11
CA LEU A 217 3.26 -21.01 5.25
C LEU A 217 3.21 -19.51 5.57
N THR A 218 4.35 -18.82 5.46
CA THR A 218 4.40 -17.36 5.67
C THR A 218 3.64 -16.63 4.56
N LEU A 219 3.80 -17.06 3.30
CA LEU A 219 3.04 -16.52 2.17
C LEU A 219 1.54 -16.69 2.38
N LEU A 220 1.07 -17.89 2.70
CA LEU A 220 -0.36 -18.16 2.88
C LEU A 220 -0.95 -17.35 4.05
N LYS A 221 -0.27 -17.32 5.21
CA LYS A 221 -0.73 -16.56 6.38
C LYS A 221 -0.79 -15.07 6.10
N SER A 222 0.26 -14.50 5.52
CA SER A 222 0.30 -13.07 5.21
C SER A 222 -0.69 -12.71 4.10
N MET A 223 -0.88 -13.58 3.10
CA MET A 223 -1.84 -13.40 2.01
C MET A 223 -3.27 -13.29 2.55
N VAL A 224 -3.69 -14.18 3.46
CA VAL A 224 -5.02 -14.09 4.09
C VAL A 224 -5.21 -12.76 4.82
N LEU A 225 -4.19 -12.31 5.56
CA LEU A 225 -4.25 -11.03 6.28
C LEU A 225 -4.36 -9.84 5.33
N TYR A 226 -3.59 -9.83 4.22
CA TYR A 226 -3.72 -8.77 3.20
C TYR A 226 -5.07 -8.82 2.49
N MET A 227 -5.60 -10.01 2.20
CA MET A 227 -6.95 -10.16 1.64
C MET A 227 -8.01 -9.55 2.57
N VAL A 228 -7.94 -9.82 3.87
CA VAL A 228 -8.87 -9.23 4.87
C VAL A 228 -8.83 -7.71 4.80
N VAL A 229 -7.65 -7.09 4.76
CA VAL A 229 -7.54 -5.62 4.71
C VAL A 229 -8.05 -5.05 3.39
N MET A 230 -7.79 -5.72 2.27
CA MET A 230 -8.32 -5.31 0.97
C MET A 230 -9.84 -5.41 0.90
N LEU A 231 -10.40 -6.48 1.48
CA LEU A 231 -11.85 -6.65 1.60
C LEU A 231 -12.47 -5.58 2.50
N ILE A 232 -11.83 -5.20 3.61
CA ILE A 232 -12.27 -4.08 4.45
C ILE A 232 -12.40 -2.80 3.60
N GLY A 233 -11.37 -2.45 2.83
CA GLY A 233 -11.41 -1.27 1.95
C GLY A 233 -12.52 -1.35 0.90
N GLY A 234 -12.72 -2.51 0.28
CA GLY A 234 -13.80 -2.75 -0.67
C GLY A 234 -15.20 -2.66 -0.04
N VAL A 235 -15.38 -3.23 1.16
CA VAL A 235 -16.65 -3.16 1.91
C VAL A 235 -16.95 -1.72 2.33
N ILE A 236 -15.96 -0.93 2.74
CA ILE A 236 -16.14 0.51 2.99
C ILE A 236 -16.66 1.20 1.74
N MET A 237 -16.13 0.87 0.55
CA MET A 237 -16.60 1.43 -0.72
C MET A 237 -18.08 1.10 -0.98
N VAL A 238 -18.48 -0.16 -0.75
CA VAL A 238 -19.88 -0.59 -0.86
C VAL A 238 -20.76 0.14 0.15
N ALA A 239 -20.33 0.27 1.41
CA ALA A 239 -21.08 0.96 2.45
C ALA A 239 -21.31 2.44 2.10
N LEU A 240 -20.31 3.11 1.55
CA LEU A 240 -20.43 4.49 1.05
C LEU A 240 -21.40 4.58 -0.14
N TYR A 241 -21.35 3.61 -1.06
CA TYR A 241 -22.28 3.54 -2.18
C TYR A 241 -23.73 3.42 -1.71
N VAL A 242 -23.99 2.54 -0.74
CA VAL A 242 -25.33 2.40 -0.12
C VAL A 242 -25.74 3.68 0.59
N TYR A 243 -24.83 4.32 1.33
CA TYR A 243 -25.11 5.61 1.98
C TYR A 243 -25.51 6.70 0.97
N MET A 244 -24.91 6.72 -0.21
CA MET A 244 -25.21 7.67 -1.29
C MET A 244 -26.46 7.29 -2.12
N GLY A 245 -27.28 6.37 -1.63
CA GLY A 245 -28.55 5.97 -2.24
C GLY A 245 -28.46 4.82 -3.23
N GLY A 246 -27.29 4.21 -3.38
CA GLY A 246 -27.12 3.00 -4.18
C GLY A 246 -27.77 1.79 -3.53
N THR A 247 -28.36 0.92 -4.35
CA THR A 247 -28.99 -0.34 -3.90
C THR A 247 -28.29 -1.52 -4.60
N PRO A 248 -27.03 -1.85 -4.20
CA PRO A 248 -26.29 -2.90 -4.89
C PRO A 248 -26.88 -4.27 -4.56
N ASP A 249 -27.05 -5.08 -5.59
CA ASP A 249 -27.18 -6.53 -5.42
C ASP A 249 -25.81 -7.15 -5.11
N LEU A 250 -25.77 -8.45 -4.89
CA LEU A 250 -24.53 -9.16 -4.59
C LEU A 250 -23.51 -9.02 -5.74
N LYS A 251 -23.97 -9.10 -7.00
CA LYS A 251 -23.09 -8.98 -8.17
C LYS A 251 -22.43 -7.59 -8.22
N THR A 252 -23.20 -6.53 -8.06
CA THR A 252 -22.70 -5.15 -8.02
C THR A 252 -21.76 -4.92 -6.83
N SER A 253 -22.07 -5.46 -5.65
CA SER A 253 -21.21 -5.36 -4.47
C SER A 253 -19.85 -6.04 -4.72
N CYS A 254 -19.85 -7.25 -5.27
CA CYS A 254 -18.62 -7.96 -5.64
C CYS A 254 -17.82 -7.21 -6.72
N LEU A 255 -18.49 -6.60 -7.70
CA LEU A 255 -17.87 -5.78 -8.73
C LEU A 255 -17.17 -4.56 -8.11
N ILE A 256 -17.84 -3.83 -7.22
CA ILE A 256 -17.28 -2.66 -6.54
C ILE A 256 -16.02 -3.07 -5.76
N VAL A 257 -16.07 -4.16 -4.98
CA VAL A 257 -14.92 -4.66 -4.21
C VAL A 257 -13.77 -5.02 -5.15
N SER A 258 -14.03 -5.75 -6.23
CA SER A 258 -13.01 -6.20 -7.18
C SER A 258 -12.36 -5.03 -7.90
N CYS A 259 -13.15 -4.08 -8.41
CA CYS A 259 -12.64 -2.89 -9.08
C CYS A 259 -11.82 -2.00 -8.12
N TYR A 260 -12.27 -1.87 -6.85
CA TYR A 260 -11.51 -1.18 -5.82
C TYR A 260 -10.14 -1.81 -5.58
N VAL A 261 -10.09 -3.15 -5.45
CA VAL A 261 -8.83 -3.87 -5.20
C VAL A 261 -7.88 -3.77 -6.39
N ILE A 262 -8.40 -3.88 -7.63
CA ILE A 262 -7.63 -3.70 -8.86
C ILE A 262 -7.05 -2.27 -8.90
N ALA A 263 -7.87 -1.26 -8.68
CA ALA A 263 -7.45 0.13 -8.67
C ALA A 263 -6.42 0.41 -7.58
N TRP A 264 -6.58 -0.23 -6.41
CA TRP A 264 -5.63 -0.13 -5.31
C TRP A 264 -4.26 -0.67 -5.70
N VAL A 265 -4.19 -1.87 -6.29
CA VAL A 265 -2.92 -2.48 -6.72
C VAL A 265 -2.25 -1.69 -7.83
N ILE A 266 -3.01 -1.30 -8.86
CA ILE A 266 -2.44 -0.51 -9.96
C ILE A 266 -1.88 0.81 -9.40
N GLY A 267 -2.63 1.52 -8.55
CA GLY A 267 -2.18 2.74 -7.91
C GLY A 267 -1.03 2.56 -6.92
N PHE A 268 -0.84 1.35 -6.38
CA PHE A 268 0.28 1.01 -5.51
C PHE A 268 1.55 0.73 -6.32
N VAL A 269 1.44 0.03 -7.45
CA VAL A 269 2.58 -0.35 -8.30
C VAL A 269 3.10 0.81 -9.15
N VAL A 270 2.23 1.77 -9.53
CA VAL A 270 2.63 2.91 -10.35
C VAL A 270 3.53 3.86 -9.54
N ILE A 271 4.80 3.89 -9.92
CA ILE A 271 5.80 4.78 -9.32
C ILE A 271 5.52 6.21 -9.76
N GLY A 272 5.56 7.15 -8.82
CA GLY A 272 5.39 8.59 -9.13
C GLY A 272 4.02 9.16 -8.81
N ALA A 273 3.00 8.32 -8.55
CA ALA A 273 1.68 8.76 -8.11
C ALA A 273 1.61 8.67 -6.56
N PRO A 274 1.73 9.78 -5.80
CA PRO A 274 1.69 9.75 -4.34
C PRO A 274 0.41 9.11 -3.83
N GLY A 275 0.52 8.00 -3.08
CA GLY A 275 -0.63 7.23 -2.63
C GLY A 275 -1.57 6.74 -3.75
N GLY A 276 -1.08 6.65 -5.01
CA GLY A 276 -1.87 6.25 -6.19
C GLY A 276 -2.84 7.32 -6.69
N ILE A 277 -2.61 8.62 -6.36
CA ILE A 277 -3.49 9.74 -6.78
C ILE A 277 -3.51 9.86 -8.31
N GLY A 278 -4.70 10.01 -8.88
CA GLY A 278 -4.94 10.06 -10.32
C GLY A 278 -5.11 8.68 -10.95
N VAL A 279 -4.28 7.72 -10.56
CA VAL A 279 -4.28 6.36 -11.14
C VAL A 279 -5.49 5.56 -10.67
N ARG A 280 -5.74 5.54 -9.36
CA ARG A 280 -6.90 4.82 -8.80
C ARG A 280 -8.22 5.40 -9.31
N GLU A 281 -8.29 6.72 -9.37
CA GLU A 281 -9.44 7.46 -9.87
C GLU A 281 -9.71 7.07 -11.33
N PHE A 282 -8.71 7.10 -12.15
CA PHE A 282 -8.83 6.70 -13.54
C PHE A 282 -9.31 5.25 -13.68
N VAL A 283 -8.67 4.31 -12.99
CA VAL A 283 -9.05 2.89 -13.06
C VAL A 283 -10.48 2.67 -12.60
N LEU A 284 -10.89 3.24 -11.46
CA LEU A 284 -12.24 3.07 -10.94
C LEU A 284 -13.30 3.72 -11.85
N THR A 285 -13.04 4.91 -12.39
CA THR A 285 -13.95 5.54 -13.34
C THR A 285 -14.12 4.69 -14.60
N MET A 286 -13.02 4.14 -15.12
CA MET A 286 -13.07 3.27 -16.30
C MET A 286 -13.80 1.95 -16.05
N THR A 287 -13.69 1.39 -14.84
CA THR A 287 -14.24 0.06 -14.51
C THR A 287 -15.64 0.10 -13.92
N LEU A 288 -15.97 1.11 -13.10
CA LEU A 288 -17.26 1.24 -12.42
C LEU A 288 -18.16 2.30 -13.02
N GLY A 289 -17.61 3.25 -13.80
CA GLY A 289 -18.37 4.39 -14.30
C GLY A 289 -19.60 4.02 -15.12
N SER A 290 -19.51 2.97 -15.93
CA SER A 290 -20.66 2.44 -16.70
C SER A 290 -21.71 1.74 -15.84
N ALA A 291 -21.31 1.16 -14.69
CA ALA A 291 -22.19 0.39 -13.82
C ALA A 291 -22.96 1.28 -12.82
N ILE A 292 -22.31 2.30 -12.25
CA ILE A 292 -22.89 3.09 -11.16
C ILE A 292 -22.85 4.62 -11.43
N GLY A 293 -22.39 5.05 -12.60
CA GLY A 293 -22.27 6.46 -13.00
C GLY A 293 -20.93 7.09 -12.60
N ASN A 294 -20.33 7.83 -13.55
CA ASN A 294 -18.99 8.42 -13.37
C ASN A 294 -18.92 9.42 -12.20
N GLU A 295 -19.94 10.27 -12.05
CA GLU A 295 -19.99 11.29 -10.99
C GLU A 295 -20.01 10.65 -9.59
N LEU A 296 -20.81 9.59 -9.43
CA LEU A 296 -20.91 8.85 -8.17
C LEU A 296 -19.62 8.12 -7.85
N VAL A 297 -18.96 7.50 -8.86
CA VAL A 297 -17.65 6.84 -8.67
C VAL A 297 -16.62 7.85 -8.16
N VAL A 298 -16.55 9.04 -8.77
CA VAL A 298 -15.60 10.07 -8.36
C VAL A 298 -15.86 10.52 -6.92
N THR A 299 -17.12 10.75 -6.57
CA THR A 299 -17.52 11.15 -5.22
C THR A 299 -17.15 10.08 -4.18
N LEU A 300 -17.50 8.81 -4.46
CA LEU A 300 -17.17 7.67 -3.61
C LEU A 300 -15.66 7.58 -3.35
N MET A 301 -14.86 7.78 -4.39
CA MET A 301 -13.40 7.69 -4.29
C MET A 301 -12.81 8.80 -3.44
N VAL A 302 -13.30 10.03 -3.62
CA VAL A 302 -12.83 11.17 -2.81
C VAL A 302 -13.12 10.93 -1.34
N VAL A 303 -14.36 10.53 -1.01
CA VAL A 303 -14.76 10.23 0.37
C VAL A 303 -13.96 9.07 0.95
N HIS A 304 -13.85 7.97 0.19
CA HIS A 304 -13.07 6.80 0.61
C HIS A 304 -11.61 7.17 0.87
N ARG A 305 -11.03 8.05 0.08
CA ARG A 305 -9.66 8.53 0.26
C ARG A 305 -9.50 9.36 1.53
N LEU A 306 -10.44 10.26 1.81
CA LEU A 306 -10.43 11.03 3.06
C LEU A 306 -10.50 10.09 4.27
N ILE A 307 -11.36 9.09 4.21
CA ILE A 307 -11.47 8.04 5.24
C ILE A 307 -10.12 7.32 5.43
N ASN A 308 -9.44 6.94 4.33
CA ASN A 308 -8.15 6.28 4.41
C ASN A 308 -7.07 7.17 5.05
N ILE A 309 -7.02 8.45 4.67
CA ILE A 309 -6.07 9.41 5.25
C ILE A 309 -6.31 9.57 6.76
N VAL A 310 -7.57 9.73 7.17
CA VAL A 310 -7.93 9.84 8.58
C VAL A 310 -7.60 8.53 9.32
N GLY A 311 -7.93 7.37 8.73
CA GLY A 311 -7.64 6.07 9.31
C GLY A 311 -6.13 5.81 9.50
N ASP A 312 -5.31 6.16 8.51
CA ASP A 312 -3.85 6.08 8.63
C ASP A 312 -3.32 6.98 9.74
N PHE A 313 -3.87 8.19 9.87
CA PHE A 313 -3.49 9.11 10.93
C PHE A 313 -3.92 8.59 12.31
N LEU A 314 -5.12 8.01 12.41
CA LEU A 314 -5.58 7.35 13.66
C LEU A 314 -4.67 6.18 14.03
N ALA A 315 -4.28 5.34 13.07
CA ALA A 315 -3.33 4.25 13.31
C ALA A 315 -1.95 4.77 13.74
N TYR A 316 -1.49 5.86 13.12
CA TYR A 316 -0.25 6.53 13.53
C TYR A 316 -0.32 7.06 14.96
N LEU A 317 -1.43 7.64 15.38
CA LEU A 317 -1.62 8.08 16.77
C LEU A 317 -1.74 6.90 17.73
N ALA A 318 -2.51 5.87 17.36
CA ALA A 318 -2.73 4.71 18.20
C ALA A 318 -1.44 3.94 18.53
N GLN A 319 -0.40 3.99 17.66
CA GLN A 319 0.90 3.38 17.97
C GLN A 319 1.50 3.93 19.27
N TYR A 320 1.34 5.22 19.57
CA TYR A 320 1.86 5.80 20.81
C TYR A 320 1.18 5.24 22.06
N LEU A 321 -0.08 4.82 21.94
CA LEU A 321 -0.81 4.15 23.03
C LEU A 321 -0.33 2.71 23.22
N ILE A 322 0.09 2.05 22.13
CA ILE A 322 0.54 0.64 22.17
C ILE A 322 1.98 0.53 22.65
N THR A 323 2.86 1.47 22.24
CA THR A 323 4.28 1.40 22.57
C THR A 323 4.63 2.09 23.88
N GLY A 324 3.67 2.81 24.50
CA GLY A 324 3.98 3.74 25.57
C GLY A 324 4.89 4.85 25.03
N ALA A 325 4.77 6.08 25.45
CA ALA A 325 5.66 7.16 25.04
C ALA A 325 7.12 6.84 25.46
N GLU A 326 7.78 5.97 24.71
CA GLU A 326 9.23 5.80 24.82
C GLU A 326 9.86 7.12 24.35
N LYS A 327 10.34 7.86 25.34
CA LYS A 327 11.11 9.09 25.20
C LYS A 327 12.43 8.88 24.47
#